data_87821a0123f95e4bb5fc6a519fb4d8f9
#
_entry.id   87821a0123f95e4bb5fc6a519fb4d8f9
#
_cell.length_a   1.000
_cell.length_b   1.000
_cell.length_c   1.000
_cell.angle_alpha   90.00
_cell.angle_beta   90.00
_cell.angle_gamma   90.00
#
_symmetry.space_group_name_H-M   'P 1'
#
loop_
_entity.id
_entity.type
_entity.pdbx_description
1 polymer ?
#
loop_
_entity_poly.entity_id
_entity_poly.type
_entity_poly.pdbx_seq_one_letter_code
_entity_poly.pdbx_strand_id
1 'polypeptide(L)'
;MVALIDTNVILNYITDREDRFRDSSKVVMDLCSQGKVDGYIAFHSLSIIWYSLRIPDEGKRMWLKDICRLLTVAGASHDQVLEAIENVQFKDFEDCLQDECAKMVNADCLVTCNLKDFKMAKT
;
A
#
# COMPACT_ATOMS: atom_id res chain seq x y z
N MET A 1 14.15 5.70 6.46
CA MET A 1 12.93 5.07 7.00
C MET A 1 12.27 4.23 5.92
N VAL A 2 11.93 3.01 6.25
CA VAL A 2 11.24 2.08 5.34
C VAL A 2 9.75 2.05 5.70
N ALA A 3 8.90 2.28 4.73
CA ALA A 3 7.45 2.31 4.94
C ALA A 3 6.71 1.51 3.87
N LEU A 4 5.73 0.72 4.26
CA LEU A 4 4.78 0.14 3.33
C LEU A 4 3.58 1.08 3.22
N ILE A 5 3.19 1.40 2.00
CA ILE A 5 2.11 2.35 1.72
C ILE A 5 0.86 1.55 1.34
N ASP A 6 -0.19 1.69 2.13
CA ASP A 6 -1.45 0.99 1.89
C ASP A 6 -2.11 1.47 0.58
N THR A 7 -2.88 0.58 -0.02
CA THR A 7 -3.56 0.80 -1.30
C THR A 7 -4.38 2.09 -1.32
N ASN A 8 -5.13 2.37 -0.24
CA ASN A 8 -6.00 3.55 -0.20
C ASN A 8 -5.22 4.86 -0.20
N VAL A 9 -4.04 4.89 0.40
CA VAL A 9 -3.16 6.07 0.35
C VAL A 9 -2.75 6.35 -1.08
N ILE A 10 -2.37 5.29 -1.81
CA ILE A 10 -1.96 5.40 -3.21
C ILE A 10 -3.14 5.83 -4.09
N LEU A 11 -4.31 5.24 -3.89
CA LEU A 11 -5.51 5.62 -4.64
C LEU A 11 -5.90 7.07 -4.39
N ASN A 12 -5.78 7.57 -3.16
CA ASN A 12 -6.03 8.97 -2.85
C ASN A 12 -5.07 9.88 -3.62
N TYR A 13 -3.81 9.48 -3.72
CA TYR A 13 -2.81 10.23 -4.48
C TYR A 13 -3.14 10.25 -5.98
N ILE A 14 -3.46 9.11 -6.57
CA ILE A 14 -3.73 8.98 -8.00
C ILE A 14 -5.01 9.71 -8.40
N THR A 15 -6.09 9.49 -7.65
CA THR A 15 -7.43 9.99 -8.00
C THR A 15 -7.69 11.39 -7.47
N ASP A 16 -6.81 11.88 -6.59
CA ASP A 16 -6.95 13.20 -5.96
C ASP A 16 -8.34 13.35 -5.31
N ARG A 17 -8.80 12.26 -4.65
CA ARG A 17 -10.11 12.26 -4.00
C ARG A 17 -10.19 13.31 -2.90
N GLU A 18 -11.34 13.99 -2.84
CA GLU A 18 -11.59 14.94 -1.76
C GLU A 18 -12.07 14.18 -0.53
N ASP A 19 -11.12 13.81 0.33
CA ASP A 19 -11.41 13.26 1.64
C ASP A 19 -10.41 13.83 2.64
N ARG A 20 -10.58 13.48 3.90
CA ARG A 20 -9.73 14.03 4.98
C ARG A 20 -8.28 13.57 4.90
N PHE A 21 -7.98 12.54 4.11
CA PHE A 21 -6.63 11.98 3.97
C PHE A 21 -5.91 12.45 2.70
N ARG A 22 -6.56 13.31 1.90
CA ARG A 22 -6.00 13.76 0.62
C ARG A 22 -4.63 14.40 0.77
N ASP A 23 -4.52 15.39 1.65
CA ASP A 23 -3.28 16.13 1.83
C ASP A 23 -2.20 15.26 2.47
N SER A 24 -2.58 14.43 3.43
CA SER A 24 -1.66 13.49 4.08
C SER A 24 -1.09 12.49 3.07
N SER A 25 -1.93 11.98 2.17
CA SER A 25 -1.50 11.04 1.12
C SER A 25 -0.48 11.68 0.20
N LYS A 26 -0.70 12.93 -0.20
CA LYS A 26 0.25 13.67 -1.03
C LYS A 26 1.59 13.88 -0.34
N VAL A 27 1.57 14.23 0.95
CA VAL A 27 2.79 14.41 1.74
C VAL A 27 3.62 13.13 1.77
N VAL A 28 2.98 11.99 2.01
CA VAL A 28 3.66 10.69 2.06
C VAL A 28 4.31 10.37 0.71
N MET A 29 3.57 10.54 -0.38
CA MET A 29 4.10 10.24 -1.72
C MET A 29 5.22 11.19 -2.10
N ASP A 30 5.13 12.46 -1.70
CA ASP A 30 6.21 13.42 -1.92
C ASP A 30 7.48 13.05 -1.16
N LEU A 31 7.36 12.58 0.07
CA LEU A 31 8.51 12.10 0.85
C LEU A 31 9.18 10.92 0.16
N CYS A 32 8.40 10.00 -0.40
CA CYS A 32 8.94 8.88 -1.19
C CYS A 32 9.65 9.39 -2.46
N SER A 33 9.05 10.34 -3.14
CA SER A 33 9.63 10.96 -4.35
C SER A 33 10.97 11.63 -4.06
N GLN A 34 11.12 12.24 -2.89
CA GLN A 34 12.34 12.93 -2.49
C GLN A 34 13.41 11.99 -1.92
N GLY A 35 13.13 10.71 -1.82
CA GLY A 35 14.05 9.73 -1.24
C GLY A 35 14.19 9.81 0.27
N LYS A 36 13.34 10.58 0.94
CA LYS A 36 13.35 10.69 2.41
C LYS A 36 12.71 9.49 3.09
N VAL A 37 11.85 8.78 2.37
CA VAL A 37 11.20 7.55 2.79
C VAL A 37 11.42 6.50 1.72
N ASP A 38 11.89 5.33 2.10
CA ASP A 38 11.95 4.16 1.21
C ASP A 38 10.58 3.52 1.20
N GLY A 39 9.76 3.91 0.24
CA GLY A 39 8.39 3.46 0.14
C GLY A 39 8.24 2.15 -0.62
N TYR A 40 7.37 1.27 -0.11
CA TYR A 40 7.03 0.01 -0.75
C TYR A 40 5.54 -0.07 -0.98
N ILE A 41 5.15 -0.76 -2.04
CA ILE A 41 3.77 -1.10 -2.35
C ILE A 41 3.63 -2.61 -2.34
N ALA A 42 2.58 -3.14 -1.73
CA ALA A 42 2.32 -4.58 -1.74
C ALA A 42 1.98 -5.06 -3.15
N PHE A 43 2.47 -6.24 -3.50
CA PHE A 43 2.23 -6.82 -4.83
C PHE A 43 0.74 -6.87 -5.18
N HIS A 44 -0.09 -7.30 -4.25
CA HIS A 44 -1.54 -7.41 -4.50
C HIS A 44 -2.23 -6.06 -4.68
N SER A 45 -1.64 -4.98 -4.17
CA SER A 45 -2.20 -3.63 -4.36
C SER A 45 -2.22 -3.21 -5.82
N LEU A 46 -1.29 -3.72 -6.64
CA LEU A 46 -1.23 -3.39 -8.07
C LEU A 46 -2.53 -3.78 -8.79
N SER A 47 -3.07 -4.97 -8.51
CA SER A 47 -4.32 -5.39 -9.13
C SER A 47 -5.53 -4.63 -8.59
N ILE A 48 -5.53 -4.29 -7.31
CA ILE A 48 -6.60 -3.48 -6.72
C ILE A 48 -6.65 -2.10 -7.39
N ILE A 49 -5.49 -1.49 -7.57
CA ILE A 49 -5.39 -0.19 -8.24
C ILE A 49 -5.91 -0.29 -9.67
N TRP A 50 -5.47 -1.32 -10.41
CA TRP A 50 -5.92 -1.54 -11.78
C TRP A 50 -7.44 -1.56 -11.90
N TYR A 51 -8.10 -2.34 -11.05
CA TYR A 51 -9.55 -2.49 -11.10
C TYR A 51 -10.32 -1.32 -10.49
N SER A 52 -9.65 -0.49 -9.68
CA SER A 52 -10.26 0.69 -9.07
C SER A 52 -10.26 1.91 -10.00
N LEU A 53 -9.31 1.98 -10.94
CA LEU A 53 -9.21 3.11 -11.86
C LEU A 53 -10.23 2.96 -12.99
N ARG A 54 -10.98 4.03 -13.25
CA ARG A 54 -12.01 4.06 -14.31
C ARG A 54 -11.51 4.90 -15.48
N ILE A 55 -10.41 4.48 -16.07
CA ILE A 55 -9.75 5.13 -17.20
C ILE A 55 -9.33 4.04 -18.20
N PRO A 56 -8.96 4.40 -19.44
CA PRO A 56 -8.47 3.42 -20.41
C PRO A 56 -7.22 2.69 -19.89
N ASP A 57 -7.03 1.46 -20.36
CA ASP A 57 -5.92 0.59 -19.92
C ASP A 57 -4.54 1.24 -20.11
N GLU A 58 -4.36 2.00 -21.17
CA GLU A 58 -3.11 2.72 -21.41
C GLU A 58 -2.79 3.68 -20.25
N GLY A 59 -3.79 4.43 -19.79
CA GLY A 59 -3.63 5.31 -18.66
C GLY A 59 -3.36 4.56 -17.36
N LYS A 60 -4.00 3.41 -17.16
CA LYS A 60 -3.73 2.55 -15.99
C LYS A 60 -2.28 2.11 -15.97
N ARG A 61 -1.74 1.67 -17.11
CA ARG A 61 -0.35 1.23 -17.21
C ARG A 61 0.63 2.36 -16.93
N MET A 62 0.32 3.56 -17.39
CA MET A 62 1.15 4.73 -17.11
C MET A 62 1.18 5.04 -15.61
N TRP A 63 0.03 5.01 -14.95
CA TRP A 63 -0.04 5.23 -13.51
C TRP A 63 0.75 4.18 -12.73
N LEU A 64 0.61 2.89 -13.10
CA LEU A 64 1.35 1.82 -12.42
C LEU A 64 2.86 1.99 -12.60
N LYS A 65 3.31 2.41 -13.79
CA LYS A 65 4.72 2.70 -14.01
C LYS A 65 5.21 3.83 -13.13
N ASP A 66 4.44 4.90 -13.02
CA ASP A 66 4.81 6.04 -12.20
C ASP A 66 4.88 5.66 -10.72
N ILE A 67 3.92 4.87 -10.24
CA ILE A 67 3.93 4.36 -8.88
C ILE A 67 5.17 3.50 -8.65
N CYS A 68 5.54 2.63 -9.57
CA CYS A 68 6.72 1.78 -9.44
C CYS A 68 8.05 2.54 -9.55
N ARG A 69 8.03 3.78 -10.01
CA ARG A 69 9.21 4.66 -9.93
C ARG A 69 9.36 5.27 -8.54
N LEU A 70 8.26 5.49 -7.83
CA LEU A 70 8.25 6.07 -6.50
C LEU A 70 8.38 5.01 -5.40
N LEU A 71 7.81 3.83 -5.63
CA LEU A 71 7.71 2.76 -4.64
C LEU A 71 8.29 1.48 -5.20
N THR A 72 8.90 0.68 -4.33
CA THR A 72 9.38 -0.66 -4.67
C THR A 72 8.30 -1.68 -4.33
N VAL A 73 8.12 -2.69 -5.17
CA VAL A 73 7.10 -3.72 -4.94
C VAL A 73 7.59 -4.71 -3.88
N ALA A 74 6.77 -4.94 -2.86
CA ALA A 74 7.00 -5.93 -1.82
C ALA A 74 6.01 -7.09 -1.98
N GLY A 75 6.49 -8.32 -1.79
CA GLY A 75 5.64 -9.49 -1.84
C GLY A 75 5.54 -10.16 -0.48
N ALA A 76 5.00 -11.38 -0.48
CA ALA A 76 4.95 -12.23 0.68
C ALA A 76 5.26 -13.67 0.25
N SER A 77 5.86 -14.44 1.15
CA SER A 77 6.15 -15.84 0.88
C SER A 77 4.85 -16.68 0.97
N HIS A 78 4.94 -17.89 0.45
CA HIS A 78 3.84 -18.86 0.58
C HIS A 78 3.40 -19.02 2.04
N ASP A 79 4.37 -19.18 2.95
CA ASP A 79 4.08 -19.36 4.37
C ASP A 79 3.44 -18.13 5.00
N GLN A 80 3.87 -16.93 4.60
CA GLN A 80 3.27 -15.69 5.07
C GLN A 80 1.81 -15.54 4.61
N VAL A 81 1.50 -15.98 3.39
CA VAL A 81 0.12 -15.98 2.89
C VAL A 81 -0.73 -16.93 3.71
N LEU A 82 -0.20 -18.13 4.04
CA LEU A 82 -0.91 -19.08 4.92
C LEU A 82 -1.17 -18.48 6.29
N GLU A 83 -0.19 -17.79 6.87
CA GLU A 83 -0.37 -17.11 8.15
C GLU A 83 -1.47 -16.05 8.07
N ALA A 84 -1.52 -15.30 6.98
CA ALA A 84 -2.57 -14.30 6.79
C ALA A 84 -3.96 -14.94 6.73
N ILE A 85 -4.07 -16.07 6.02
CA ILE A 85 -5.35 -16.80 5.91
C ILE A 85 -5.82 -17.29 7.28
N GLU A 86 -4.90 -17.74 8.12
CA GLU A 86 -5.20 -18.28 9.44
C GLU A 86 -5.39 -17.21 10.52
N ASN A 87 -5.03 -15.97 10.24
CA ASN A 87 -5.08 -14.87 11.22
C ASN A 87 -6.49 -14.29 11.31
N VAL A 88 -7.33 -14.92 12.11
CA VAL A 88 -8.74 -14.53 12.27
C VAL A 88 -8.93 -13.24 13.09
N GLN A 89 -7.85 -12.71 13.68
CA GLN A 89 -7.91 -11.45 14.42
C GLN A 89 -7.98 -10.23 13.48
N PHE A 90 -7.48 -10.36 12.28
CA PHE A 90 -7.68 -9.35 11.24
C PHE A 90 -9.05 -9.56 10.61
N LYS A 91 -9.87 -8.51 10.62
CA LYS A 91 -11.20 -8.57 9.99
C LYS A 91 -11.10 -8.53 8.48
N ASP A 92 -10.15 -7.79 7.95
CA ASP A 92 -9.95 -7.59 6.52
C ASP A 92 -8.72 -8.36 6.07
N PHE A 93 -8.92 -9.34 5.19
CA PHE A 93 -7.84 -10.18 4.69
C PHE A 93 -6.81 -9.36 3.89
N GLU A 94 -7.27 -8.39 3.11
CA GLU A 94 -6.37 -7.53 2.33
C GLU A 94 -5.42 -6.75 3.25
N ASP A 95 -5.93 -6.21 4.35
CA ASP A 95 -5.11 -5.50 5.33
C ASP A 95 -4.11 -6.44 5.99
N CYS A 96 -4.49 -7.69 6.22
CA CYS A 96 -3.59 -8.69 6.76
C CYS A 96 -2.43 -8.98 5.78
N LEU A 97 -2.73 -9.04 4.49
CA LEU A 97 -1.69 -9.18 3.47
C LEU A 97 -0.75 -7.98 3.44
N GLN A 98 -1.28 -6.77 3.64
CA GLN A 98 -0.44 -5.57 3.76
C GLN A 98 0.57 -5.72 4.91
N ASP A 99 0.09 -6.17 6.07
CA ASP A 99 0.97 -6.38 7.22
C ASP A 99 2.06 -7.42 6.94
N GLU A 100 1.72 -8.52 6.25
CA GLU A 100 2.71 -9.54 5.89
C GLU A 100 3.76 -8.99 4.92
N CYS A 101 3.35 -8.16 3.95
CA CYS A 101 4.30 -7.50 3.06
C CYS A 101 5.22 -6.54 3.81
N ALA A 102 4.68 -5.81 4.79
CA ALA A 102 5.47 -4.91 5.62
C ALA A 102 6.53 -5.68 6.42
N LYS A 103 6.16 -6.83 6.96
CA LYS A 103 7.12 -7.70 7.66
C LYS A 103 8.24 -8.18 6.73
N MET A 104 7.89 -8.55 5.49
CA MET A 104 8.85 -9.07 4.52
C MET A 104 9.98 -8.06 4.25
N VAL A 105 9.67 -6.78 4.22
CA VAL A 105 10.66 -5.73 3.95
C VAL A 105 11.19 -5.07 5.22
N ASN A 106 10.81 -5.56 6.40
CA ASN A 106 11.17 -4.99 7.70
C ASN A 106 10.81 -3.50 7.76
N ALA A 107 9.59 -3.18 7.37
CA ALA A 107 9.12 -1.81 7.36
C ALA A 107 9.10 -1.22 8.78
N ASP A 108 9.52 0.03 8.90
CA ASP A 108 9.45 0.76 10.17
C ASP A 108 8.01 1.13 10.49
N CYS A 109 7.19 1.32 9.46
CA CYS A 109 5.78 1.66 9.65
C CYS A 109 4.95 1.21 8.44
N LEU A 110 3.65 1.12 8.69
CA LEU A 110 2.63 0.89 7.67
C LEU A 110 1.78 2.16 7.60
N VAL A 111 1.80 2.83 6.46
CA VAL A 111 1.04 4.07 6.26
C VAL A 111 -0.33 3.71 5.71
N THR A 112 -1.38 4.04 6.47
CA THR A 112 -2.74 3.66 6.14
C THR A 112 -3.73 4.75 6.52
N CYS A 113 -4.87 4.78 5.81
CA CYS A 113 -6.03 5.58 6.18
C CYS A 113 -6.99 4.80 7.10
N ASN A 114 -6.74 3.53 7.33
CA ASN A 114 -7.63 2.62 8.06
C ASN A 114 -6.97 2.08 9.32
N LEU A 115 -6.69 2.97 10.27
CA LEU A 115 -6.00 2.63 11.52
C LEU A 115 -6.73 1.57 12.32
N LYS A 116 -8.05 1.54 12.26
CA LYS A 116 -8.85 0.59 13.02
C LYS A 116 -8.54 -0.86 12.65
N ASP A 117 -8.38 -1.14 11.35
CA ASP A 117 -8.12 -2.50 10.88
C ASP A 117 -6.69 -2.94 11.12
N PHE A 118 -5.78 -2.01 11.42
CA PHE A 118 -4.36 -2.32 11.65
C PHE A 118 -3.99 -2.36 13.13
N LYS A 119 -4.96 -2.42 14.04
CA LYS A 119 -4.66 -2.53 15.48
C LYS A 119 -3.82 -3.74 15.83
N MET A 120 -3.96 -4.82 15.08
CA MET A 120 -3.22 -6.07 15.32
C MET A 120 -1.96 -6.18 14.46
N ALA A 121 -1.63 -5.16 13.67
CA ALA A 121 -0.40 -5.14 12.88
C ALA A 121 0.81 -4.99 13.81
N LYS A 122 1.93 -5.61 13.40
CA LYS A 122 3.17 -5.62 14.19
C LYS A 122 4.18 -4.58 13.72
N THR A 123 3.82 -3.81 12.71
CA THR A 123 4.69 -2.79 12.13
C THR A 123 4.17 -1.38 12.36
#